data_963ce2c22944e3152c2691e3056d30cb
#
_entry.id   963ce2c22944e3152c2691e3056d30cb
#
_cell.length_a   1.000
_cell.length_b   1.000
_cell.length_c   1.000
_cell.angle_alpha   90.00
_cell.angle_beta   90.00
_cell.angle_gamma   90.00
#
_symmetry.space_group_name_H-M   'P 1'
#
loop_
_entity.id
_entity.type
_entity.pdbx_description
1 polymer ?
#
loop_
_entity_poly.entity_id
_entity_poly.type
_entity_poly.pdbx_seq_one_letter_code
_entity_poly.pdbx_strand_id
1 'polypeptide(L)'
;IKWLRDNCYSKSQNEKYSSPYFLWDKKLKKIFNKIKIDHNTVVNNDDSLKKWLKLLHEYGFAIIKKAPTKKKSAFKILNRISHHRETFFGTPFEVINVPKPNNTAYTADALRNHTDLPYFEYAPGYQFLHCLVNDAKGGNSSVVDGFSVASYLRKYEEEVFKLLTNTYVKFKDTD
;
A
#
# COMPACT_ATOMS: atom_id res chain seq x y z
N ILE A 1 2.54 21.61 29.79
CA ILE A 1 3.47 22.42 28.95
C ILE A 1 4.59 21.57 28.36
N LYS A 2 5.25 20.69 29.15
CA LYS A 2 6.32 19.80 28.62
C LYS A 2 5.79 18.89 27.51
N TRP A 3 4.68 18.20 27.74
CA TRP A 3 4.06 17.33 26.73
C TRP A 3 3.74 18.09 25.45
N LEU A 4 3.20 19.32 25.53
CA LEU A 4 2.90 20.15 24.36
C LEU A 4 4.16 20.49 23.56
N ARG A 5 5.27 20.83 24.24
CA ARG A 5 6.56 21.06 23.56
C ARG A 5 7.10 19.82 22.89
N ASP A 6 7.00 18.67 23.57
CA ASP A 6 7.51 17.40 23.08
C ASP A 6 6.68 16.84 21.92
N ASN A 7 5.42 17.26 21.79
CA ASN A 7 4.47 16.76 20.77
C ASN A 7 3.98 17.86 19.82
N CYS A 8 4.56 19.06 19.84
CA CYS A 8 4.16 20.11 18.91
C CYS A 8 4.60 19.79 17.48
N TYR A 9 3.80 20.22 16.52
CA TYR A 9 4.11 20.09 15.10
C TYR A 9 5.18 21.12 14.70
N SER A 10 6.44 20.77 14.88
CA SER A 10 7.58 21.62 14.52
C SER A 10 8.57 20.85 13.64
N LYS A 11 9.40 21.57 12.87
CA LYS A 11 10.39 20.94 11.99
C LYS A 11 11.35 20.03 12.78
N SER A 12 11.85 20.51 13.93
CA SER A 12 12.76 19.73 14.78
C SER A 12 12.12 18.47 15.38
N GLN A 13 10.84 18.53 15.75
CA GLN A 13 10.12 17.35 16.24
C GLN A 13 9.80 16.39 15.11
N ASN A 14 9.39 16.89 13.94
CA ASN A 14 9.17 16.05 12.78
C ASN A 14 10.44 15.31 12.35
N GLU A 15 11.59 15.98 12.36
CA GLU A 15 12.88 15.36 12.06
C GLU A 15 13.24 14.27 13.09
N LYS A 16 12.95 14.49 14.38
CA LYS A 16 13.17 13.52 15.44
C LYS A 16 12.30 12.27 15.34
N TYR A 17 11.05 12.42 14.87
CA TYR A 17 10.09 11.34 14.76
C TYR A 17 9.92 10.82 13.32
N SER A 18 10.53 11.50 12.33
CA SER A 18 10.55 10.97 10.98
C SER A 18 11.41 9.70 10.94
N SER A 19 10.76 8.57 10.86
CA SER A 19 11.45 7.33 10.52
C SER A 19 11.88 7.42 9.05
N PRO A 20 13.15 7.17 8.73
CA PRO A 20 13.59 7.23 7.34
C PRO A 20 12.85 6.16 6.53
N TYR A 21 12.20 6.59 5.44
CA TYR A 21 11.71 5.65 4.44
C TYR A 21 12.89 4.92 3.83
N PHE A 22 12.77 3.62 3.69
CA PHE A 22 13.74 2.84 2.97
C PHE A 22 13.38 2.85 1.48
N LEU A 23 14.06 3.70 0.71
CA LEU A 23 13.90 3.70 -0.75
C LEU A 23 14.49 2.43 -1.33
N TRP A 24 13.70 1.71 -2.11
CA TRP A 24 14.11 0.44 -2.68
C TRP A 24 13.91 0.37 -4.20
N ASP A 25 14.64 -0.53 -4.80
CA ASP A 25 14.61 -0.87 -6.22
C ASP A 25 14.56 -2.40 -6.40
N LYS A 26 15.02 -2.88 -7.56
CA LYS A 26 15.16 -4.33 -7.81
C LYS A 26 15.97 -5.09 -6.73
N LYS A 27 16.79 -4.41 -5.93
CA LYS A 27 17.54 -5.01 -4.81
C LYS A 27 16.63 -5.51 -3.70
N LEU A 28 15.37 -5.06 -3.65
CA LEU A 28 14.36 -5.59 -2.74
C LEU A 28 14.23 -7.11 -2.82
N LYS A 29 14.50 -7.72 -3.98
CA LYS A 29 14.51 -9.18 -4.14
C LYS A 29 15.40 -9.88 -3.11
N LYS A 30 16.52 -9.26 -2.69
CA LYS A 30 17.46 -9.81 -1.71
C LYS A 30 16.87 -9.88 -0.30
N ILE A 31 15.92 -9.01 0.03
CA ILE A 31 15.28 -8.93 1.33
C ILE A 31 13.80 -9.34 1.31
N PHE A 32 13.34 -9.85 0.17
CA PHE A 32 11.91 -10.17 -0.03
C PHE A 32 11.33 -11.11 1.04
N ASN A 33 12.16 -12.01 1.58
CA ASN A 33 11.72 -12.88 2.68
C ASN A 33 11.56 -12.16 4.02
N LYS A 34 12.25 -11.02 4.21
CA LYS A 34 12.17 -10.23 5.46
C LYS A 34 10.85 -9.47 5.58
N ILE A 35 10.21 -9.14 4.44
CA ILE A 35 8.91 -8.43 4.40
C ILE A 35 7.70 -9.36 4.48
N LYS A 36 7.93 -10.67 4.71
CA LYS A 36 6.88 -11.68 4.87
C LYS A 36 6.68 -12.02 6.34
N ILE A 37 5.42 -12.11 6.76
CA ILE A 37 5.06 -12.50 8.11
C ILE A 37 3.88 -13.48 8.08
N ASP A 38 3.78 -14.37 9.04
CA ASP A 38 2.70 -15.34 9.09
C ASP A 38 1.43 -14.73 9.71
N HIS A 39 0.28 -14.98 9.09
CA HIS A 39 -1.03 -14.49 9.52
C HIS A 39 -1.33 -14.77 11.00
N ASN A 40 -1.12 -16.01 11.43
CA ASN A 40 -1.45 -16.42 12.79
C ASN A 40 -0.62 -15.65 13.84
N THR A 41 0.65 -15.36 13.55
CA THR A 41 1.49 -14.57 14.46
C THR A 41 1.04 -13.12 14.53
N VAL A 42 0.68 -12.51 13.40
CA VAL A 42 0.15 -11.13 13.39
C VAL A 42 -1.18 -11.02 14.11
N VAL A 43 -2.05 -12.02 14.01
CA VAL A 43 -3.36 -12.01 14.68
C VAL A 43 -3.24 -12.15 16.20
N ASN A 44 -2.29 -12.96 16.69
CA ASN A 44 -2.28 -13.39 18.09
C ASN A 44 -1.13 -12.81 18.94
N ASN A 45 -0.22 -12.04 18.35
CA ASN A 45 0.95 -11.53 19.07
C ASN A 45 1.23 -10.07 18.72
N ASP A 46 1.34 -9.20 19.72
CA ASP A 46 1.52 -7.76 19.57
C ASP A 46 2.91 -7.40 19.01
N ASP A 47 3.96 -8.10 19.36
CA ASP A 47 5.29 -7.86 18.82
C ASP A 47 5.33 -8.17 17.32
N SER A 48 4.63 -9.22 16.90
CA SER A 48 4.48 -9.57 15.49
C SER A 48 3.66 -8.54 14.73
N LEU A 49 2.59 -8.02 15.34
CA LEU A 49 1.81 -6.92 14.79
C LEU A 49 2.68 -5.67 14.65
N LYS A 50 3.40 -5.28 15.70
CA LYS A 50 4.32 -4.16 15.68
C LYS A 50 5.40 -4.31 14.61
N LYS A 51 5.98 -5.50 14.49
CA LYS A 51 6.95 -5.81 13.43
C LYS A 51 6.34 -5.63 12.04
N TRP A 52 5.14 -6.11 11.82
CA TRP A 52 4.44 -5.96 10.55
C TRP A 52 4.15 -4.50 10.21
N LEU A 53 3.66 -3.72 11.17
CA LEU A 53 3.44 -2.28 10.99
C LEU A 53 4.74 -1.53 10.67
N LYS A 54 5.84 -1.93 11.31
CA LYS A 54 7.16 -1.40 11.00
C LYS A 54 7.58 -1.70 9.56
N LEU A 55 7.35 -2.92 9.07
CA LEU A 55 7.63 -3.28 7.68
C LEU A 55 6.80 -2.44 6.69
N LEU A 56 5.49 -2.23 6.98
CA LEU A 56 4.63 -1.36 6.19
C LEU A 56 5.16 0.07 6.16
N HIS A 57 5.60 0.59 7.30
CA HIS A 57 6.14 1.94 7.41
C HIS A 57 7.46 2.09 6.64
N GLU A 58 8.39 1.13 6.79
CA GLU A 58 9.73 1.20 6.19
C GLU A 58 9.71 0.94 4.68
N TYR A 59 8.91 -0.02 4.20
CA TYR A 59 8.93 -0.48 2.81
C TYR A 59 7.68 -0.10 2.00
N GLY A 60 6.66 0.46 2.63
CA GLY A 60 5.38 0.77 1.99
C GLY A 60 4.49 -0.44 1.71
N PHE A 61 5.01 -1.67 1.86
CA PHE A 61 4.22 -2.89 1.70
C PHE A 61 4.79 -4.06 2.51
N ALA A 62 3.96 -5.05 2.78
CA ALA A 62 4.36 -6.30 3.42
C ALA A 62 3.45 -7.45 2.98
N ILE A 63 3.94 -8.67 3.05
CA ILE A 63 3.20 -9.87 2.64
C ILE A 63 2.85 -10.70 3.86
N ILE A 64 1.55 -10.95 4.04
CA ILE A 64 1.05 -11.87 5.06
C ILE A 64 0.88 -13.25 4.43
N LYS A 65 1.63 -14.22 4.95
CA LYS A 65 1.58 -15.60 4.50
C LYS A 65 0.57 -16.42 5.30
N LYS A 66 0.12 -17.50 4.72
CA LYS A 66 -0.77 -18.49 5.36
C LYS A 66 -2.06 -17.88 5.90
N ALA A 67 -2.54 -16.81 5.26
CA ALA A 67 -3.86 -16.27 5.56
C ALA A 67 -4.93 -17.33 5.19
N PRO A 68 -5.96 -17.53 6.04
CA PRO A 68 -7.05 -18.44 5.69
C PRO A 68 -7.76 -17.95 4.43
N THR A 69 -8.08 -18.84 3.50
CA THR A 69 -8.78 -18.54 2.24
C THR A 69 -10.29 -18.32 2.42
N LYS A 70 -10.71 -18.01 3.63
CA LYS A 70 -12.10 -17.71 3.95
C LYS A 70 -12.37 -16.22 3.78
N LYS A 71 -13.47 -15.85 3.13
CA LYS A 71 -13.93 -14.46 3.00
C LYS A 71 -13.92 -13.76 4.36
N LYS A 72 -13.56 -12.49 4.36
CA LYS A 72 -13.48 -11.63 5.57
C LYS A 72 -12.41 -12.03 6.60
N SER A 73 -11.58 -13.06 6.39
CA SER A 73 -10.54 -13.40 7.37
C SER A 73 -9.46 -12.32 7.52
N ALA A 74 -9.25 -11.48 6.50
CA ALA A 74 -8.38 -10.32 6.58
C ALA A 74 -8.80 -9.31 7.67
N PHE A 75 -10.09 -9.22 7.98
CA PHE A 75 -10.59 -8.33 9.04
C PHE A 75 -10.05 -8.65 10.43
N LYS A 76 -9.63 -9.88 10.68
CA LYS A 76 -8.99 -10.23 11.96
C LYS A 76 -7.71 -9.42 12.19
N ILE A 77 -6.98 -9.09 11.13
CA ILE A 77 -5.79 -8.24 11.22
C ILE A 77 -6.17 -6.76 11.19
N LEU A 78 -7.04 -6.37 10.26
CA LEU A 78 -7.47 -4.98 10.11
C LEU A 78 -8.03 -4.41 11.42
N ASN A 79 -8.91 -5.15 12.08
CA ASN A 79 -9.53 -4.75 13.34
C ASN A 79 -8.55 -4.64 14.53
N ARG A 80 -7.34 -5.17 14.38
CA ARG A 80 -6.27 -4.95 15.38
C ARG A 80 -5.57 -3.61 15.21
N ILE A 81 -5.73 -2.95 14.07
CA ILE A 81 -5.05 -1.70 13.75
C ILE A 81 -6.01 -0.54 13.94
N SER A 82 -7.09 -0.54 13.17
CA SER A 82 -8.07 0.54 13.12
C SER A 82 -9.32 0.10 12.36
N HIS A 83 -10.28 1.00 12.26
CA HIS A 83 -11.41 0.85 11.36
C HIS A 83 -10.92 0.91 9.90
N HIS A 84 -11.47 0.02 9.07
CA HIS A 84 -11.24 0.06 7.64
C HIS A 84 -12.12 1.15 7.00
N ARG A 85 -11.63 1.72 5.92
CA ARG A 85 -12.37 2.71 5.16
C ARG A 85 -13.40 2.03 4.28
N GLU A 86 -14.64 2.42 4.41
CA GLU A 86 -15.69 2.05 3.46
C GLU A 86 -15.58 2.90 2.18
N THR A 87 -15.81 2.27 1.04
CA THR A 87 -15.87 2.92 -0.25
C THR A 87 -17.17 2.54 -0.95
N PHE A 88 -17.51 3.22 -2.05
CA PHE A 88 -18.70 2.89 -2.82
C PHE A 88 -18.63 1.49 -3.48
N PHE A 89 -17.46 0.87 -3.56
CA PHE A 89 -17.32 -0.54 -3.97
C PHE A 89 -17.77 -1.53 -2.91
N GLY A 90 -18.06 -1.09 -1.69
CA GLY A 90 -18.37 -1.92 -0.54
C GLY A 90 -17.13 -2.28 0.30
N THR A 91 -17.33 -3.08 1.34
CA THR A 91 -16.30 -3.49 2.29
C THR A 91 -16.54 -4.89 2.83
N PRO A 92 -15.72 -5.87 2.47
CA PRO A 92 -14.77 -5.89 1.36
C PRO A 92 -15.52 -6.03 0.01
N PHE A 93 -14.87 -5.65 -1.07
CA PHE A 93 -15.34 -5.99 -2.41
C PHE A 93 -14.47 -7.09 -3.02
N GLU A 94 -15.04 -7.85 -3.95
CA GLU A 94 -14.35 -8.96 -4.60
C GLU A 94 -13.83 -8.55 -5.97
N VAL A 95 -12.57 -8.86 -6.24
CA VAL A 95 -11.97 -8.67 -7.56
C VAL A 95 -11.95 -10.01 -8.27
N ILE A 96 -12.87 -10.17 -9.20
CA ILE A 96 -13.06 -11.39 -10.01
C ILE A 96 -13.33 -11.02 -11.45
N ASN A 97 -12.97 -11.89 -12.39
CA ASN A 97 -13.34 -11.70 -13.78
C ASN A 97 -14.85 -11.93 -13.96
N VAL A 98 -15.54 -10.95 -14.54
CA VAL A 98 -16.98 -11.00 -14.76
C VAL A 98 -17.33 -10.72 -16.23
N PRO A 99 -18.41 -11.33 -16.76
CA PRO A 99 -18.94 -10.94 -18.04
C PRO A 99 -19.41 -9.47 -18.02
N LYS A 100 -19.06 -8.69 -19.02
CA LYS A 100 -19.39 -7.24 -19.13
C LYS A 100 -18.86 -6.43 -17.93
N PRO A 101 -17.54 -6.41 -17.72
CA PRO A 101 -16.93 -5.65 -16.63
C PRO A 101 -17.11 -4.14 -16.84
N ASN A 102 -17.37 -3.43 -15.78
CA ASN A 102 -17.37 -1.97 -15.75
C ASN A 102 -16.01 -1.38 -15.35
N ASN A 103 -15.05 -2.23 -15.01
CA ASN A 103 -13.71 -1.82 -14.61
C ASN A 103 -12.68 -2.85 -15.11
N THR A 104 -11.51 -2.38 -15.53
CA THR A 104 -10.41 -3.22 -16.02
C THR A 104 -9.95 -4.25 -14.96
N ALA A 105 -10.09 -3.94 -13.68
CA ALA A 105 -9.78 -4.87 -12.58
C ALA A 105 -10.66 -6.14 -12.58
N TYR A 106 -11.80 -6.11 -13.27
CA TYR A 106 -12.70 -7.27 -13.41
C TYR A 106 -12.55 -8.00 -14.75
N THR A 107 -11.44 -7.77 -15.44
CA THR A 107 -11.07 -8.44 -16.69
C THR A 107 -9.90 -9.40 -16.50
N ALA A 108 -9.55 -10.13 -17.55
CA ALA A 108 -8.33 -10.92 -17.63
C ALA A 108 -7.11 -10.12 -18.11
N ASP A 109 -7.28 -8.83 -18.40
CA ASP A 109 -6.23 -7.98 -18.93
C ASP A 109 -5.20 -7.59 -17.86
N ALA A 110 -3.98 -7.34 -18.30
CA ALA A 110 -2.91 -6.90 -17.41
C ALA A 110 -3.13 -5.44 -16.98
N LEU A 111 -3.15 -5.21 -15.68
CA LEU A 111 -3.13 -3.88 -15.11
C LEU A 111 -1.70 -3.36 -14.99
N ARG A 112 -1.48 -2.13 -15.46
CA ARG A 112 -0.22 -1.42 -15.23
C ARG A 112 -0.12 -0.99 -13.77
N ASN A 113 1.12 -0.71 -13.31
CA ASN A 113 1.31 -0.17 -11.97
C ASN A 113 0.55 1.15 -11.81
N HIS A 114 -0.24 1.26 -10.77
CA HIS A 114 -1.12 2.39 -10.46
C HIS A 114 -1.31 2.51 -8.95
N THR A 115 -1.91 3.60 -8.54
CA THR A 115 -2.48 3.78 -7.21
C THR A 115 -3.99 3.81 -7.35
N ASP A 116 -4.70 3.16 -6.44
CA ASP A 116 -6.16 3.16 -6.46
C ASP A 116 -6.75 4.48 -5.95
N LEU A 117 -7.90 4.84 -6.49
CA LEU A 117 -8.72 5.98 -6.06
C LEU A 117 -7.98 7.34 -6.03
N PRO A 118 -7.17 7.68 -7.07
CA PRO A 118 -6.43 8.95 -7.09
C PRO A 118 -7.35 10.17 -7.24
N TYR A 119 -8.62 9.97 -7.59
CA TYR A 119 -9.65 11.00 -7.71
C TYR A 119 -10.35 11.32 -6.37
N PHE A 120 -10.09 10.58 -5.31
CA PHE A 120 -10.56 10.94 -3.99
C PHE A 120 -9.75 12.10 -3.42
N GLU A 121 -10.40 13.05 -2.75
CA GLU A 121 -9.73 14.14 -2.03
C GLU A 121 -8.69 13.61 -1.05
N TYR A 122 -9.04 12.53 -0.35
CA TYR A 122 -8.12 11.77 0.51
C TYR A 122 -7.99 10.36 -0.03
N ALA A 123 -6.92 10.10 -0.79
CA ALA A 123 -6.63 8.77 -1.27
C ALA A 123 -6.43 7.77 -0.11
N PRO A 124 -6.74 6.47 -0.29
CA PRO A 124 -6.47 5.46 0.73
C PRO A 124 -4.98 5.40 1.07
N GLY A 125 -4.66 5.35 2.37
CA GLY A 125 -3.27 5.24 2.82
C GLY A 125 -2.69 3.85 2.57
N TYR A 126 -3.51 2.81 2.73
CA TYR A 126 -3.13 1.42 2.50
C TYR A 126 -4.27 0.63 1.88
N GLN A 127 -3.89 -0.33 1.04
CA GLN A 127 -4.80 -1.30 0.43
C GLN A 127 -4.43 -2.71 0.87
N PHE A 128 -5.44 -3.53 1.15
CA PHE A 128 -5.29 -4.93 1.50
C PHE A 128 -5.86 -5.81 0.40
N LEU A 129 -5.01 -6.60 -0.24
CA LEU A 129 -5.41 -7.63 -1.18
C LEU A 129 -5.33 -8.99 -0.51
N HIS A 130 -6.45 -9.69 -0.44
CA HIS A 130 -6.54 -11.02 0.13
C HIS A 130 -6.82 -12.03 -0.96
N CYS A 131 -5.84 -12.86 -1.30
CA CYS A 131 -5.99 -13.92 -2.28
C CYS A 131 -6.81 -15.07 -1.67
N LEU A 132 -8.00 -15.31 -2.22
CA LEU A 132 -8.89 -16.41 -1.83
C LEU A 132 -8.70 -17.64 -2.75
N VAL A 133 -8.52 -17.39 -4.04
CA VAL A 133 -8.34 -18.40 -5.09
C VAL A 133 -7.26 -17.91 -6.04
N ASN A 134 -6.39 -18.80 -6.50
CA ASN A 134 -5.34 -18.49 -7.47
C ASN A 134 -5.15 -19.68 -8.42
N ASP A 135 -6.15 -19.94 -9.24
CA ASP A 135 -6.17 -21.07 -10.20
C ASP A 135 -5.76 -20.64 -11.61
N ALA A 136 -5.64 -19.32 -11.84
CA ALA A 136 -5.27 -18.80 -13.14
C ALA A 136 -3.75 -18.94 -13.41
N LYS A 137 -3.39 -19.14 -14.68
CA LYS A 137 -2.01 -19.01 -15.13
C LYS A 137 -1.66 -17.54 -15.27
N GLY A 138 -0.55 -17.10 -14.67
CA GLY A 138 -0.15 -15.69 -14.65
C GLY A 138 -0.68 -14.96 -13.42
N GLY A 139 -1.10 -13.69 -13.61
CA GLY A 139 -1.64 -12.86 -12.51
C GLY A 139 -0.60 -12.46 -11.46
N ASN A 140 0.68 -12.42 -11.83
CA ASN A 140 1.73 -11.94 -10.92
C ASN A 140 1.55 -10.47 -10.61
N SER A 141 1.60 -10.12 -9.33
CA SER A 141 1.60 -8.74 -8.89
C SER A 141 3.00 -8.15 -8.93
N SER A 142 3.11 -6.91 -9.39
CA SER A 142 4.33 -6.11 -9.30
C SER A 142 4.10 -4.91 -8.40
N VAL A 143 5.16 -4.50 -7.71
CA VAL A 143 5.16 -3.31 -6.86
C VAL A 143 6.32 -2.42 -7.24
N VAL A 144 6.10 -1.11 -7.17
CA VAL A 144 7.10 -0.08 -7.46
C VAL A 144 7.14 0.91 -6.32
N ASP A 145 8.33 1.27 -5.88
CA ASP A 145 8.52 2.35 -4.93
C ASP A 145 8.47 3.70 -5.66
N GLY A 146 7.32 4.37 -5.60
CA GLY A 146 7.11 5.68 -6.21
C GLY A 146 8.04 6.77 -5.66
N PHE A 147 8.41 6.71 -4.38
CA PHE A 147 9.37 7.65 -3.78
C PHE A 147 10.78 7.41 -4.31
N SER A 148 11.17 6.17 -4.56
CA SER A 148 12.44 5.84 -5.21
C SER A 148 12.48 6.36 -6.64
N VAL A 149 11.38 6.22 -7.40
CA VAL A 149 11.25 6.80 -8.74
C VAL A 149 11.36 8.31 -8.72
N ALA A 150 10.61 8.98 -7.82
CA ALA A 150 10.66 10.44 -7.68
C ALA A 150 12.06 10.93 -7.29
N SER A 151 12.75 10.22 -6.42
CA SER A 151 14.14 10.52 -6.02
C SER A 151 15.11 10.37 -7.21
N TYR A 152 14.92 9.33 -8.02
CA TYR A 152 15.70 9.13 -9.25
C TYR A 152 15.49 10.27 -10.23
N LEU A 153 14.25 10.62 -10.54
CA LEU A 153 13.92 11.71 -11.45
C LEU A 153 14.50 13.04 -10.98
N ARG A 154 14.36 13.36 -9.69
CA ARG A 154 14.92 14.58 -9.11
C ARG A 154 16.44 14.69 -9.27
N LYS A 155 17.12 13.54 -9.22
CA LYS A 155 18.59 13.50 -9.27
C LYS A 155 19.16 13.44 -10.70
N TYR A 156 18.50 12.72 -11.62
CA TYR A 156 19.05 12.39 -12.92
C TYR A 156 18.24 12.95 -14.09
N GLU A 157 16.98 13.34 -13.86
CA GLU A 157 16.03 13.82 -14.85
C GLU A 157 15.31 15.07 -14.32
N GLU A 158 16.09 16.09 -13.93
CA GLU A 158 15.58 17.26 -13.19
C GLU A 158 14.46 17.99 -13.94
N GLU A 159 14.56 18.13 -15.26
CA GLU A 159 13.53 18.79 -16.07
C GLU A 159 12.22 18.01 -16.07
N VAL A 160 12.29 16.68 -16.13
CA VAL A 160 11.11 15.81 -16.03
C VAL A 160 10.50 15.92 -14.63
N PHE A 161 11.34 15.94 -13.60
CA PHE A 161 10.88 16.11 -12.22
C PHE A 161 10.15 17.45 -12.02
N LYS A 162 10.73 18.56 -12.52
CA LYS A 162 10.11 19.89 -12.50
C LYS A 162 8.77 19.91 -13.25
N LEU A 163 8.72 19.31 -14.42
CA LEU A 163 7.49 19.21 -15.20
C LEU A 163 6.39 18.52 -14.40
N LEU A 164 6.67 17.34 -13.85
CA LEU A 164 5.72 16.54 -13.09
C LEU A 164 5.25 17.23 -11.79
N THR A 165 6.12 17.98 -11.13
CA THR A 165 5.76 18.69 -9.89
C THR A 165 5.01 20.00 -10.11
N ASN A 166 5.14 20.60 -11.31
CA ASN A 166 4.49 21.87 -11.65
C ASN A 166 3.24 21.71 -12.55
N THR A 167 2.94 20.49 -12.99
CA THR A 167 1.80 20.23 -13.86
C THR A 167 0.64 19.62 -13.05
N TYR A 168 -0.45 20.33 -12.97
CA TYR A 168 -1.68 19.82 -12.36
C TYR A 168 -2.38 18.84 -13.29
N VAL A 169 -2.61 17.63 -12.79
CA VAL A 169 -3.36 16.59 -13.51
C VAL A 169 -4.68 16.36 -12.80
N LYS A 170 -5.77 16.48 -13.54
CA LYS A 170 -7.12 16.19 -13.02
C LYS A 170 -7.37 14.69 -13.11
N PHE A 171 -7.60 14.06 -11.98
CA PHE A 171 -8.11 12.70 -11.92
C PHE A 171 -9.64 12.73 -11.86
N LYS A 172 -10.27 11.90 -12.66
CA LYS A 172 -11.73 11.78 -12.74
C LYS A 172 -12.09 10.32 -12.92
N ASP A 173 -13.07 9.85 -12.15
CA ASP A 173 -13.76 8.61 -12.45
C ASP A 173 -14.73 8.84 -13.59
N THR A 174 -14.75 7.95 -14.54
CA THR A 174 -15.70 7.99 -15.66
C THR A 174 -16.47 6.68 -15.60
N ASP A 175 -17.67 6.75 -15.05
CA ASP A 175 -18.65 5.66 -15.14
C ASP A 175 -19.07 5.43 -16.60
#